data_05f45d038acfd0dd0785b9578d5717dc
#
_entry.id   05f45d038acfd0dd0785b9578d5717dc
#
_cell.length_a   1.000
_cell.length_b   1.000
_cell.length_c   1.000
_cell.angle_alpha   90.00
_cell.angle_beta   90.00
_cell.angle_gamma   90.00
#
_symmetry.space_group_name_H-M   'P 1'
#
loop_
_entity.id
_entity.type
_entity.pdbx_description
1 polymer ?
#
loop_
_entity_poly.entity_id
_entity_poly.type
_entity_poly.pdbx_seq_one_letter_code
_entity_poly.pdbx_strand_id
1 'polypeptide(L)'
;MVLLDIQVPAIDRIYDFELDEEIQVGELLKKIVQMIKEKEEIVTDKEEKLYLYAFQSEKVLRESDSLKQQGVKSGETLFLI
;
A
#
# COMPACT_ATOMS: atom_id res chain seq x y z
N MET A 1 -6.14 13.57 2.98
CA MET A 1 -5.21 12.80 2.14
C MET A 1 -3.83 12.75 2.76
N VAL A 2 -3.18 11.61 2.69
CA VAL A 2 -1.81 11.45 3.18
C VAL A 2 -0.91 11.05 2.01
N LEU A 3 0.31 11.55 2.00
CA LEU A 3 1.32 11.19 1.02
C LEU A 3 2.23 10.14 1.65
N LEU A 4 2.28 8.96 1.04
CA LEU A 4 3.03 7.83 1.55
C LEU A 4 4.03 7.32 0.52
N ASP A 5 5.18 6.90 1.01
CA ASP A 5 6.20 6.22 0.23
C ASP A 5 5.90 4.72 0.27
N ILE A 6 5.56 4.14 -0.88
CA ILE A 6 5.24 2.71 -0.95
C ILE A 6 6.34 1.99 -1.72
N GLN A 7 7.04 1.12 -1.02
CA GLN A 7 8.12 0.32 -1.60
C GLN A 7 7.59 -1.07 -1.97
N VAL A 8 7.98 -1.53 -3.15
CA VAL A 8 7.58 -2.83 -3.68
C VAL A 8 8.83 -3.66 -3.93
N PRO A 9 9.34 -4.37 -2.92
CA PRO A 9 10.61 -5.10 -3.04
C PRO A 9 10.63 -6.13 -4.16
N ALA A 10 9.51 -6.77 -4.44
CA ALA A 10 9.43 -7.81 -5.47
C ALA A 10 9.84 -7.32 -6.86
N ILE A 11 9.66 -6.04 -7.16
CA ILE A 11 10.01 -5.44 -8.45
C ILE A 11 11.03 -4.31 -8.32
N ASP A 12 11.58 -4.13 -7.12
CA ASP A 12 12.59 -3.10 -6.82
C ASP A 12 12.13 -1.71 -7.24
N ARG A 13 10.91 -1.33 -6.85
CA ARG A 13 10.31 -0.03 -7.16
C ARG A 13 9.81 0.67 -5.91
N ILE A 14 9.83 1.99 -5.97
CA ILE A 14 9.32 2.87 -4.93
C ILE A 14 8.37 3.88 -5.58
N TYR A 15 7.20 4.07 -4.97
CA TYR A 15 6.19 4.99 -5.47
C TYR A 15 5.73 5.93 -4.36
N ASP A 16 5.43 7.16 -4.74
CA ASP A 16 4.73 8.09 -3.86
C ASP A 16 3.24 8.03 -4.19
N PHE A 17 2.42 7.71 -3.19
CA PHE A 17 0.97 7.67 -3.34
C PHE A 17 0.32 8.70 -2.42
N GLU A 18 -0.64 9.41 -2.98
CA GLU A 18 -1.54 10.25 -2.19
C GLU A 18 -2.81 9.46 -1.96
N LEU A 19 -3.10 9.11 -0.71
CA LEU A 19 -4.18 8.20 -0.34
C LEU A 19 -5.12 8.85 0.66
N ASP A 20 -6.40 8.46 0.60
CA ASP A 20 -7.40 8.86 1.57
C ASP A 20 -7.24 8.00 2.82
N GLU A 21 -6.82 8.62 3.92
CA GLU A 21 -6.55 7.94 5.18
C GLU A 21 -7.81 7.40 5.88
N GLU A 22 -8.98 7.76 5.40
CA GLU A 22 -10.24 7.30 5.98
C GLU A 22 -10.81 6.05 5.30
N ILE A 23 -10.27 5.66 4.14
CA ILE A 23 -10.70 4.45 3.44
C ILE A 23 -10.03 3.23 4.06
N GLN A 24 -10.76 2.11 4.11
CA GLN A 24 -10.21 0.84 4.60
C GLN A 24 -8.97 0.42 3.81
N VAL A 25 -7.97 -0.08 4.51
CA VAL A 25 -6.71 -0.52 3.90
C VAL A 25 -6.93 -1.57 2.82
N GLY A 26 -7.88 -2.48 3.00
CA GLY A 26 -8.20 -3.49 2.00
C GLY A 26 -8.60 -2.90 0.65
N GLU A 27 -9.36 -1.81 0.65
CA GLU A 27 -9.72 -1.10 -0.59
C GLU A 27 -8.53 -0.35 -1.19
N LEU A 28 -7.75 0.30 -0.33
CA LEU A 28 -6.54 0.99 -0.79
C LEU A 28 -5.56 0.01 -1.42
N LEU A 29 -5.39 -1.16 -0.81
CA LEU A 29 -4.50 -2.19 -1.30
C LEU A 29 -4.86 -2.63 -2.72
N LYS A 30 -6.15 -2.84 -2.98
CA LYS A 30 -6.64 -3.18 -4.33
C LYS A 30 -6.29 -2.10 -5.34
N LYS A 31 -6.51 -0.86 -4.99
CA LYS A 31 -6.21 0.29 -5.87
C LYS A 31 -4.72 0.42 -6.13
N ILE A 32 -3.90 0.29 -5.09
CA ILE A 32 -2.45 0.38 -5.20
C ILE A 32 -1.92 -0.71 -6.14
N VAL A 33 -2.33 -1.94 -5.92
CA VAL A 33 -1.90 -3.08 -6.74
C VAL A 33 -2.31 -2.87 -8.20
N GLN A 34 -3.55 -2.43 -8.43
CA GLN A 34 -4.04 -2.16 -9.79
C GLN A 34 -3.22 -1.09 -10.49
N MET A 35 -2.95 0.01 -9.80
CA MET A 35 -2.16 1.12 -10.37
C MET A 35 -0.74 0.69 -10.71
N ILE A 36 -0.11 -0.11 -9.84
CA ILE A 36 1.24 -0.61 -10.07
C ILE A 36 1.26 -1.57 -11.26
N LYS A 37 0.30 -2.47 -11.37
CA LYS A 37 0.20 -3.39 -12.50
C LYS A 37 0.06 -2.64 -13.82
N GLU A 38 -0.78 -1.61 -13.85
CA GLU A 38 -0.96 -0.80 -15.05
C GLU A 38 0.32 -0.04 -15.42
N LYS A 39 0.95 0.58 -14.44
CA LYS A 39 2.15 1.38 -14.67
C LYS A 39 3.34 0.54 -15.12
N GLU A 40 3.50 -0.64 -14.54
CA GLU A 40 4.62 -1.55 -14.86
C GLU A 40 4.26 -2.55 -15.96
N GLU A 41 3.08 -2.44 -16.53
CA GLU A 41 2.59 -3.32 -17.60
C GLU A 41 2.64 -4.81 -17.20
N ILE A 42 2.34 -5.08 -15.93
CA ILE A 42 2.32 -6.44 -15.41
C ILE A 42 0.97 -7.08 -15.72
N VAL A 43 1.00 -8.18 -16.47
CA VAL A 43 -0.19 -8.99 -16.75
C VAL A 43 0.02 -10.35 -16.11
N THR A 44 -0.85 -10.70 -15.17
CA THR A 44 -0.76 -12.01 -14.50
C THR A 44 -2.16 -12.52 -14.17
N ASP A 45 -2.35 -13.82 -14.35
CA ASP A 45 -3.58 -14.51 -13.97
C ASP A 45 -3.53 -14.99 -12.51
N LYS A 46 -2.39 -14.83 -11.86
CA LYS A 46 -2.21 -15.25 -10.47
C LYS A 46 -2.68 -14.16 -9.53
N GLU A 47 -3.59 -14.51 -8.64
CA GLU A 47 -3.94 -13.67 -7.51
C GLU A 47 -2.98 -13.99 -6.37
N GLU A 48 -2.06 -13.09 -6.09
CA GLU A 48 -1.17 -13.22 -4.95
C GLU A 48 -1.73 -12.38 -3.81
N LYS A 49 -1.76 -12.96 -2.62
CA LYS A 49 -2.15 -12.20 -1.44
C LYS A 49 -1.00 -11.31 -1.03
N LEU A 50 -1.22 -10.00 -1.08
CA LEU A 50 -0.24 -8.99 -0.69
C LEU A 50 -0.73 -8.25 0.54
N TYR A 51 0.22 -7.72 1.30
CA TYR A 51 -0.03 -6.98 2.53
C TYR A 51 0.72 -5.65 2.50
N LEU A 52 0.22 -4.68 3.26
CA LEU A 52 0.93 -3.44 3.51
C LEU A 52 1.57 -3.52 4.90
N TYR A 53 2.88 -3.41 4.93
CA TYR A 53 3.66 -3.37 6.16
C TYR A 53 4.07 -1.93 6.44
N ALA A 54 3.74 -1.43 7.62
CA ALA A 54 4.08 -0.06 8.04
C ALA A 54 5.46 -0.06 8.70
N PHE A 55 6.44 0.56 8.04
CA PHE A 55 7.82 0.55 8.49
C PHE A 55 8.01 1.21 9.87
N GLN A 56 7.45 2.41 10.05
CA GLN A 56 7.64 3.18 11.28
C GLN A 56 6.99 2.53 12.50
N SER A 57 5.85 1.88 12.32
CA SER A 57 5.14 1.20 13.42
C SER A 57 5.45 -0.29 13.51
N GLU A 58 6.24 -0.81 12.57
CA GLU A 58 6.72 -2.20 12.54
C GLU A 58 5.59 -3.23 12.63
N LYS A 59 4.53 -3.04 11.82
CA LYS A 59 3.40 -3.97 11.81
C LYS A 59 2.75 -4.06 10.44
N VAL A 60 2.13 -5.22 10.18
CA VAL A 60 1.26 -5.40 9.02
C VAL A 60 -0.06 -4.68 9.29
N LEU A 61 -0.51 -3.88 8.33
CA LEU A 61 -1.75 -3.13 8.48
C LEU A 61 -2.96 -4.06 8.34
N ARG A 62 -3.96 -3.84 9.20
CA ARG A 62 -5.24 -4.54 9.12
C ARG A 62 -6.05 -4.01 7.96
N GLU A 63 -6.60 -4.91 7.14
CA GLU A 63 -7.37 -4.51 5.96
C GLU A 63 -8.75 -3.96 6.30
N SER A 64 -9.29 -4.33 7.46
CA SER A 64 -10.61 -3.87 7.91
C SER A 64 -10.61 -2.44 8.43
N ASP A 65 -9.45 -1.90 8.77
CA ASP A 65 -9.33 -0.56 9.36
C ASP A 65 -8.70 0.41 8.36
N SER A 66 -8.94 1.70 8.58
CA SER A 66 -8.34 2.75 7.77
C SER A 66 -6.89 3.03 8.21
N LEU A 67 -6.15 3.76 7.38
CA LEU A 67 -4.81 4.23 7.75
C LEU A 67 -4.88 5.11 9.00
N LYS A 68 -5.88 5.98 9.06
CA LYS A 68 -6.07 6.88 10.20
C LYS A 68 -6.28 6.11 11.49
N GLN A 69 -7.12 5.08 11.48
CA GLN A 69 -7.39 4.25 12.65
C GLN A 69 -6.13 3.52 13.13
N GLN A 70 -5.21 3.24 12.23
CA GLN A 70 -3.97 2.54 12.53
C GLN A 70 -2.78 3.48 12.78
N GLY A 71 -3.03 4.78 12.80
CA GLY A 71 -2.02 5.77 13.15
C GLY A 71 -0.99 6.05 12.08
N VAL A 72 -1.27 5.71 10.82
CA VAL A 72 -0.36 5.99 9.71
C VAL A 72 -0.49 7.46 9.31
N LYS A 73 0.64 8.15 9.23
CA LYS A 73 0.68 9.58 8.94
C LYS A 73 1.42 9.87 7.65
N SER A 74 1.15 11.06 7.10
CA SER A 74 1.82 11.53 5.89
C SER A 74 3.33 11.50 6.07
N GLY A 75 4.04 11.07 5.04
CA GLY A 75 5.50 10.95 5.06
C GLY A 75 6.02 9.60 5.52
N GLU A 76 5.15 8.72 6.00
CA GLU A 76 5.57 7.38 6.42
C GLU A 76 5.78 6.45 5.23
N THR A 77 6.48 5.35 5.49
CA THR A 77 6.82 4.34 4.48
C THR A 77 6.02 3.07 4.70
N LEU A 78 5.45 2.57 3.61
CA LEU A 78 4.80 1.25 3.60
C LEU A 78 5.53 0.33 2.64
N PHE A 79 5.58 -0.96 2.98
CA PHE A 79 6.08 -2.00 2.09
C PHE A 79 4.91 -2.83 1.59
N LEU A 80 4.84 -3.01 0.27
CA LEU A 80 3.89 -3.93 -0.35
C LEU A 80 4.57 -5.28 -0.50
N ILE A 81 4.16 -6.24 0.32
CA ILE A 81 4.81 -7.54 0.42
C ILE A 81 3.81 -8.70 0.37
#